data_511bb09e01abf42c452144752fd83fdc
#
_entry.id   511bb09e01abf42c452144752fd83fdc
#
_cell.length_a   1.000
_cell.length_b   1.000
_cell.length_c   1.000
_cell.angle_alpha   90.00
_cell.angle_beta   90.00
_cell.angle_gamma   90.00
#
_symmetry.space_group_name_H-M   'P 1'
#
loop_
_entity.id
_entity.type
_entity.pdbx_description
1 polymer ?
#
loop_
_entity_poly.entity_id
_entity_poly.type
_entity_poly.pdbx_seq_one_letter_code
_entity_poly.pdbx_strand_id
1 'polypeptide(L)'
;MEESDTQEKIMRLIEKSLESYHQGKYDEAISGYDEVIKLDSEYGDAYYNKGIVLFDQNLFEESNKCYDQIIKIDPSHKEVWLNKGVNLFMLKKYEESIQCYDEVIKMDSKDDMGWSNKGESLVCLDRYEEAMACYDESIMINDKSAYVLFMKSKLLFDLEKYKESIQFCDKAIKAGPEDSDVWFCKGNSLKKLGKNEEAEICFVRAKELEK
;
A
#
# COMPACT_ATOMS: atom_id res chain seq x y z
N MET A 1 26.72 23.09 -24.52
CA MET A 1 27.31 21.83 -25.01
C MET A 1 27.52 20.83 -23.87
N GLU A 2 28.28 21.15 -22.81
CA GLU A 2 28.49 20.22 -21.66
C GLU A 2 27.19 19.84 -20.92
N GLU A 3 26.27 20.79 -20.75
CA GLU A 3 24.98 20.56 -20.08
C GLU A 3 24.06 19.63 -20.91
N SER A 4 24.06 19.80 -22.24
CA SER A 4 23.30 18.92 -23.16
C SER A 4 23.86 17.50 -23.17
N ASP A 5 25.18 17.33 -23.11
CA ASP A 5 25.82 16.01 -23.07
C ASP A 5 25.58 15.29 -21.73
N THR A 6 25.53 16.04 -20.63
CA THR A 6 25.20 15.49 -19.29
C THR A 6 23.76 15.02 -19.24
N GLN A 7 22.81 15.79 -19.77
CA GLN A 7 21.40 15.42 -19.80
C GLN A 7 21.16 14.15 -20.64
N GLU A 8 21.80 14.08 -21.81
CA GLU A 8 21.72 12.88 -22.66
C GLU A 8 22.29 11.64 -21.93
N LYS A 9 23.38 11.81 -21.20
CA LYS A 9 23.96 10.73 -20.38
C LYS A 9 23.02 10.28 -19.27
N ILE A 10 22.37 11.21 -18.56
CA ILE A 10 21.38 10.91 -17.52
C ILE A 10 20.23 10.09 -18.10
N MET A 11 19.66 10.52 -19.23
CA MET A 11 18.55 9.79 -19.87
C MET A 11 18.93 8.36 -20.23
N ARG A 12 20.11 8.14 -20.83
CA ARG A 12 20.60 6.79 -21.16
C ARG A 12 20.81 5.93 -19.93
N LEU A 13 21.31 6.50 -18.83
CA LEU A 13 21.49 5.78 -17.57
C LEU A 13 20.14 5.37 -16.97
N ILE A 14 19.15 6.25 -16.98
CA ILE A 14 17.79 5.96 -16.50
C ILE A 14 17.17 4.81 -17.32
N GLU A 15 17.18 4.92 -18.66
CA GLU A 15 16.64 3.87 -19.52
C GLU A 15 17.29 2.51 -19.26
N LYS A 16 18.63 2.46 -19.19
CA LYS A 16 19.37 1.22 -18.89
C LYS A 16 19.03 0.68 -17.51
N SER A 17 18.90 1.56 -16.51
CA SER A 17 18.59 1.14 -15.13
C SER A 17 17.17 0.57 -15.03
N LEU A 18 16.20 1.16 -15.73
CA LEU A 18 14.84 0.65 -15.83
C LEU A 18 14.81 -0.71 -16.54
N GLU A 19 15.58 -0.87 -17.61
CA GLU A 19 15.69 -2.16 -18.30
C GLU A 19 16.29 -3.23 -17.37
N SER A 20 17.37 -2.90 -16.65
CA SER A 20 17.97 -3.80 -15.65
C SER A 20 16.98 -4.19 -14.56
N TYR A 21 16.19 -3.24 -14.04
CA TYR A 21 15.14 -3.50 -13.07
C TYR A 21 14.09 -4.48 -13.61
N HIS A 22 13.57 -4.27 -14.82
CA HIS A 22 12.59 -5.19 -15.43
C HIS A 22 13.15 -6.58 -15.73
N GLN A 23 14.48 -6.69 -15.86
CA GLN A 23 15.19 -7.98 -15.98
C GLN A 23 15.49 -8.64 -14.61
N GLY A 24 15.10 -8.02 -13.50
CA GLY A 24 15.40 -8.49 -12.13
C GLY A 24 16.87 -8.28 -11.71
N LYS A 25 17.65 -7.47 -12.46
CA LYS A 25 19.03 -7.13 -12.17
C LYS A 25 19.10 -5.91 -11.26
N TYR A 26 18.66 -6.08 -10.04
CA TYR A 26 18.46 -4.97 -9.08
C TYR A 26 19.77 -4.21 -8.77
N ASP A 27 20.90 -4.90 -8.60
CA ASP A 27 22.18 -4.25 -8.30
C ASP A 27 22.67 -3.37 -9.46
N GLU A 28 22.46 -3.80 -10.71
CA GLU A 28 22.79 -3.00 -11.89
C GLU A 28 21.88 -1.77 -11.98
N ALA A 29 20.58 -1.92 -11.70
CA ALA A 29 19.63 -0.82 -11.69
C ALA A 29 20.01 0.23 -10.63
N ILE A 30 20.28 -0.19 -9.39
CA ILE A 30 20.70 0.68 -8.29
C ILE A 30 21.99 1.41 -8.66
N SER A 31 23.00 0.70 -9.21
CA SER A 31 24.25 1.32 -9.63
C SER A 31 24.06 2.41 -10.69
N GLY A 32 23.16 2.18 -11.65
CA GLY A 32 22.84 3.16 -12.67
C GLY A 32 22.14 4.41 -12.10
N TYR A 33 21.19 4.23 -11.18
CA TYR A 33 20.57 5.37 -10.48
C TYR A 33 21.59 6.13 -9.62
N ASP A 34 22.55 5.43 -8.97
CA ASP A 34 23.62 6.08 -8.23
C ASP A 34 24.56 6.91 -9.12
N GLU A 35 24.77 6.47 -10.36
CA GLU A 35 25.52 7.28 -11.34
C GLU A 35 24.74 8.54 -11.76
N VAL A 36 23.42 8.44 -11.93
CA VAL A 36 22.58 9.62 -12.19
C VAL A 36 22.63 10.60 -11.03
N ILE A 37 22.47 10.12 -9.78
CA ILE A 37 22.54 10.96 -8.57
C ILE A 37 23.91 11.65 -8.40
N LYS A 38 24.99 11.02 -8.85
CA LYS A 38 26.34 11.66 -8.87
C LYS A 38 26.43 12.77 -9.93
N LEU A 39 25.74 12.66 -11.04
CA LEU A 39 25.72 13.67 -12.11
C LEU A 39 24.80 14.82 -11.75
N ASP A 40 23.67 14.52 -11.14
CA ASP A 40 22.68 15.50 -10.68
C ASP A 40 22.08 15.01 -9.35
N SER A 41 22.50 15.63 -8.26
CA SER A 41 22.07 15.28 -6.90
C SER A 41 20.62 15.68 -6.57
N GLU A 42 19.97 16.46 -7.44
CA GLU A 42 18.57 16.89 -7.31
C GLU A 42 17.64 16.16 -8.28
N TYR A 43 18.13 15.16 -9.00
CA TYR A 43 17.32 14.38 -9.94
C TYR A 43 16.37 13.43 -9.19
N GLY A 44 15.19 13.92 -8.86
CA GLY A 44 14.18 13.23 -8.05
C GLY A 44 13.79 11.85 -8.57
N ASP A 45 13.63 11.70 -9.91
CA ASP A 45 13.24 10.42 -10.52
C ASP A 45 14.26 9.29 -10.28
N ALA A 46 15.56 9.61 -10.17
CA ALA A 46 16.57 8.61 -9.87
C ALA A 46 16.43 8.08 -8.44
N TYR A 47 16.17 8.97 -7.47
CA TYR A 47 15.87 8.55 -6.10
C TYR A 47 14.56 7.76 -6.02
N TYR A 48 13.52 8.20 -6.75
CA TYR A 48 12.24 7.52 -6.75
C TYR A 48 12.35 6.08 -7.25
N ASN A 49 12.93 5.91 -8.44
CA ASN A 49 13.11 4.58 -9.03
C ASN A 49 14.05 3.70 -8.20
N LYS A 50 15.14 4.26 -7.67
CA LYS A 50 16.02 3.54 -6.73
C LYS A 50 15.25 3.10 -5.49
N GLY A 51 14.40 3.97 -4.94
CA GLY A 51 13.53 3.66 -3.80
C GLY A 51 12.62 2.48 -4.08
N ILE A 52 12.02 2.40 -5.27
CA ILE A 52 11.18 1.26 -5.71
C ILE A 52 12.01 -0.02 -5.77
N VAL A 53 13.17 0.00 -6.41
CA VAL A 53 14.03 -1.19 -6.51
C VAL A 53 14.43 -1.71 -5.12
N LEU A 54 14.76 -0.81 -4.21
CA LEU A 54 15.11 -1.15 -2.82
C LEU A 54 13.91 -1.73 -2.05
N PHE A 55 12.70 -1.20 -2.29
CA PHE A 55 11.46 -1.76 -1.74
C PHE A 55 11.25 -3.21 -2.16
N ASP A 56 11.42 -3.52 -3.45
CA ASP A 56 11.26 -4.88 -3.99
C ASP A 56 12.29 -5.86 -3.44
N GLN A 57 13.45 -5.35 -2.99
CA GLN A 57 14.45 -6.12 -2.27
C GLN A 57 14.18 -6.20 -0.75
N ASN A 58 13.08 -5.64 -0.25
CA ASN A 58 12.74 -5.50 1.16
C ASN A 58 13.76 -4.65 1.98
N LEU A 59 14.53 -3.78 1.30
CA LEU A 59 15.48 -2.84 1.91
C LEU A 59 14.75 -1.53 2.24
N PHE A 60 13.78 -1.61 3.14
CA PHE A 60 12.82 -0.52 3.41
C PHE A 60 13.48 0.73 4.01
N GLU A 61 14.48 0.57 4.87
CA GLU A 61 15.24 1.69 5.45
C GLU A 61 16.04 2.46 4.39
N GLU A 62 16.68 1.74 3.47
CA GLU A 62 17.42 2.33 2.35
C GLU A 62 16.48 3.01 1.36
N SER A 63 15.35 2.40 1.06
CA SER A 63 14.28 2.98 0.25
C SER A 63 13.79 4.30 0.86
N ASN A 64 13.56 4.35 2.18
CA ASN A 64 13.16 5.56 2.87
C ASN A 64 14.21 6.68 2.78
N LYS A 65 15.50 6.35 2.78
CA LYS A 65 16.55 7.38 2.56
C LYS A 65 16.43 8.03 1.19
N CYS A 66 16.03 7.27 0.17
CA CYS A 66 15.77 7.82 -1.16
C CYS A 66 14.55 8.74 -1.15
N TYR A 67 13.44 8.31 -0.54
CA TYR A 67 12.24 9.12 -0.41
C TYR A 67 12.47 10.39 0.42
N ASP A 68 13.30 10.34 1.47
CA ASP A 68 13.68 11.51 2.25
C ASP A 68 14.43 12.56 1.41
N GLN A 69 15.22 12.17 0.41
CA GLN A 69 15.85 13.14 -0.50
C GLN A 69 14.82 13.81 -1.39
N ILE A 70 13.85 13.06 -1.93
CA ILE A 70 12.78 13.64 -2.75
C ILE A 70 11.94 14.61 -1.93
N ILE A 71 11.56 14.25 -0.71
CA ILE A 71 10.77 15.12 0.19
C ILE A 71 11.51 16.44 0.50
N LYS A 72 12.85 16.42 0.55
CA LYS A 72 13.65 17.67 0.70
C LYS A 72 13.62 18.54 -0.54
N ILE A 73 13.60 17.92 -1.73
CA ILE A 73 13.56 18.63 -3.02
C ILE A 73 12.14 19.14 -3.29
N ASP A 74 11.17 18.26 -3.16
CA ASP A 74 9.74 18.53 -3.35
C ASP A 74 8.89 17.87 -2.26
N PRO A 75 8.54 18.60 -1.20
CA PRO A 75 7.70 18.06 -0.12
C PRO A 75 6.25 17.84 -0.54
N SER A 76 5.83 18.27 -1.74
CA SER A 76 4.48 18.10 -2.27
C SER A 76 4.29 16.83 -3.10
N HIS A 77 5.32 16.00 -3.23
CA HIS A 77 5.26 14.75 -3.98
C HIS A 77 4.47 13.67 -3.20
N LYS A 78 3.18 13.62 -3.43
CA LYS A 78 2.22 12.79 -2.69
C LYS A 78 2.58 11.29 -2.70
N GLU A 79 2.95 10.75 -3.87
CA GLU A 79 3.28 9.35 -4.06
C GLU A 79 4.51 8.92 -3.25
N VAL A 80 5.45 9.83 -3.01
CA VAL A 80 6.63 9.56 -2.18
C VAL A 80 6.25 9.41 -0.72
N TRP A 81 5.37 10.26 -0.22
CA TRP A 81 4.84 10.13 1.14
C TRP A 81 4.07 8.83 1.32
N LEU A 82 3.24 8.44 0.33
CA LEU A 82 2.51 7.18 0.35
C LEU A 82 3.47 5.98 0.44
N ASN A 83 4.46 5.92 -0.45
CA ASN A 83 5.44 4.83 -0.50
C ASN A 83 6.31 4.76 0.76
N LYS A 84 6.72 5.92 1.30
CA LYS A 84 7.44 5.99 2.58
C LYS A 84 6.59 5.46 3.73
N GLY A 85 5.29 5.81 3.75
CA GLY A 85 4.34 5.27 4.72
C GLY A 85 4.24 3.75 4.65
N VAL A 86 4.18 3.17 3.44
CA VAL A 86 4.18 1.71 3.23
C VAL A 86 5.48 1.08 3.76
N ASN A 87 6.64 1.64 3.46
CA ASN A 87 7.91 1.15 4.00
C ASN A 87 7.92 1.15 5.54
N LEU A 88 7.45 2.24 6.15
CA LEU A 88 7.39 2.36 7.61
C LEU A 88 6.41 1.35 8.22
N PHE A 89 5.29 1.09 7.56
CA PHE A 89 4.37 0.03 7.94
C PHE A 89 5.04 -1.35 7.91
N MET A 90 5.78 -1.68 6.84
CA MET A 90 6.53 -2.93 6.71
C MET A 90 7.60 -3.07 7.81
N LEU A 91 8.20 -1.96 8.23
CA LEU A 91 9.13 -1.87 9.36
C LEU A 91 8.44 -1.88 10.73
N LYS A 92 7.11 -2.00 10.78
CA LYS A 92 6.28 -1.93 11.99
C LYS A 92 6.39 -0.60 12.75
N LYS A 93 6.78 0.47 12.07
CA LYS A 93 6.84 1.84 12.58
C LYS A 93 5.51 2.55 12.30
N TYR A 94 4.44 2.03 12.92
CA TYR A 94 3.07 2.37 12.58
C TYR A 94 2.73 3.84 12.84
N GLU A 95 3.20 4.46 13.92
CA GLU A 95 2.99 5.87 14.20
C GLU A 95 3.65 6.77 13.15
N GLU A 96 4.87 6.42 12.70
CA GLU A 96 5.58 7.17 11.66
C GLU A 96 4.88 6.99 10.30
N SER A 97 4.34 5.79 10.02
CA SER A 97 3.58 5.54 8.79
C SER A 97 2.29 6.35 8.75
N ILE A 98 1.58 6.46 9.87
CA ILE A 98 0.37 7.31 10.00
C ILE A 98 0.71 8.77 9.66
N GLN A 99 1.83 9.31 10.15
CA GLN A 99 2.25 10.67 9.82
C GLN A 99 2.46 10.86 8.32
N CYS A 100 3.03 9.88 7.62
CA CYS A 100 3.18 9.94 6.17
C CYS A 100 1.81 9.94 5.46
N TYR A 101 0.87 9.11 5.90
CA TYR A 101 -0.48 9.09 5.34
C TYR A 101 -1.28 10.35 5.67
N ASP A 102 -1.03 10.99 6.80
CA ASP A 102 -1.61 12.29 7.14
C ASP A 102 -1.15 13.39 6.15
N GLU A 103 0.13 13.38 5.73
CA GLU A 103 0.60 14.30 4.68
C GLU A 103 -0.05 14.00 3.32
N VAL A 104 -0.25 12.72 2.95
CA VAL A 104 -1.00 12.32 1.75
C VAL A 104 -2.43 12.89 1.78
N ILE A 105 -3.16 12.65 2.88
CA ILE A 105 -4.54 13.09 3.07
C ILE A 105 -4.65 14.62 3.08
N LYS A 106 -3.67 15.30 3.64
CA LYS A 106 -3.60 16.77 3.65
C LYS A 106 -3.40 17.35 2.25
N MET A 107 -2.61 16.69 1.40
CA MET A 107 -2.41 17.08 0.00
C MET A 107 -3.65 16.76 -0.85
N ASP A 108 -4.26 15.61 -0.60
CA ASP A 108 -5.44 15.14 -1.33
C ASP A 108 -6.38 14.40 -0.37
N SER A 109 -7.38 15.10 0.13
CA SER A 109 -8.37 14.52 1.04
C SER A 109 -9.26 13.44 0.40
N LYS A 110 -9.17 13.26 -0.94
CA LYS A 110 -9.87 12.22 -1.70
C LYS A 110 -8.95 11.07 -2.12
N ASP A 111 -7.80 10.93 -1.50
CA ASP A 111 -6.92 9.77 -1.70
C ASP A 111 -7.40 8.60 -0.86
N ASP A 112 -8.09 7.64 -1.47
CA ASP A 112 -8.63 6.46 -0.78
C ASP A 112 -7.53 5.54 -0.24
N MET A 113 -6.35 5.51 -0.87
CA MET A 113 -5.20 4.75 -0.40
C MET A 113 -4.56 5.35 0.86
N GLY A 114 -4.46 6.68 0.92
CA GLY A 114 -3.98 7.36 2.13
C GLY A 114 -4.85 7.03 3.34
N TRP A 115 -6.17 7.10 3.17
CA TRP A 115 -7.11 6.74 4.23
C TRP A 115 -7.05 5.26 4.61
N SER A 116 -7.09 4.34 3.63
CA SER A 116 -7.08 2.90 3.93
C SER A 116 -5.78 2.44 4.62
N ASN A 117 -4.63 2.88 4.13
CA ASN A 117 -3.32 2.52 4.70
C ASN A 117 -3.13 3.11 6.12
N LYS A 118 -3.65 4.32 6.36
CA LYS A 118 -3.73 4.89 7.72
C LYS A 118 -4.57 4.00 8.64
N GLY A 119 -5.73 3.54 8.15
CA GLY A 119 -6.60 2.62 8.88
C GLY A 119 -5.89 1.33 9.27
N GLU A 120 -5.12 0.73 8.37
CA GLU A 120 -4.35 -0.48 8.66
C GLU A 120 -3.28 -0.26 9.74
N SER A 121 -2.56 0.87 9.67
CA SER A 121 -1.57 1.23 10.68
C SER A 121 -2.22 1.43 12.06
N LEU A 122 -3.40 2.03 12.10
CA LEU A 122 -4.19 2.22 13.32
C LEU A 122 -4.68 0.88 13.90
N VAL A 123 -5.07 -0.07 13.05
CA VAL A 123 -5.43 -1.44 13.50
C VAL A 123 -4.24 -2.11 14.19
N CYS A 124 -3.03 -1.97 13.63
CA CYS A 124 -1.81 -2.53 14.24
C CYS A 124 -1.45 -1.89 15.60
N LEU A 125 -2.02 -0.73 15.91
CA LEU A 125 -1.87 -0.02 17.18
C LEU A 125 -3.08 -0.17 18.11
N ASP A 126 -4.00 -1.10 17.80
CA ASP A 126 -5.26 -1.32 18.54
C ASP A 126 -6.18 -0.08 18.62
N ARG A 127 -5.99 0.91 17.72
CA ARG A 127 -6.78 2.16 17.65
C ARG A 127 -7.99 1.95 16.72
N TYR A 128 -8.86 1.01 17.11
CA TYR A 128 -9.91 0.46 16.24
C TYR A 128 -10.99 1.47 15.83
N GLU A 129 -11.39 2.39 16.70
CA GLU A 129 -12.39 3.42 16.38
C GLU A 129 -11.87 4.38 15.31
N GLU A 130 -10.60 4.77 15.39
CA GLU A 130 -9.96 5.63 14.41
C GLU A 130 -9.75 4.90 13.08
N ALA A 131 -9.34 3.64 13.14
CA ALA A 131 -9.22 2.79 11.95
C ALA A 131 -10.56 2.65 11.21
N MET A 132 -11.65 2.44 11.97
CA MET A 132 -13.00 2.34 11.41
C MET A 132 -13.38 3.62 10.66
N ALA A 133 -13.11 4.80 11.25
CA ALA A 133 -13.36 6.08 10.60
C ALA A 133 -12.54 6.25 9.31
N CYS A 134 -11.26 5.84 9.31
CA CYS A 134 -10.42 5.86 8.12
C CYS A 134 -10.96 4.96 7.00
N TYR A 135 -11.41 3.75 7.33
CA TYR A 135 -12.03 2.87 6.34
C TYR A 135 -13.35 3.44 5.81
N ASP A 136 -14.14 4.14 6.65
CA ASP A 136 -15.36 4.81 6.21
C ASP A 136 -15.08 5.92 5.20
N GLU A 137 -14.07 6.76 5.45
CA GLU A 137 -13.63 7.79 4.51
C GLU A 137 -13.14 7.18 3.19
N SER A 138 -12.29 6.16 3.25
CA SER A 138 -11.84 5.46 2.05
C SER A 138 -12.99 4.87 1.22
N ILE A 139 -13.98 4.24 1.89
CA ILE A 139 -15.16 3.67 1.23
C ILE A 139 -16.07 4.76 0.66
N MET A 140 -16.18 5.93 1.30
CA MET A 140 -16.94 7.06 0.76
C MET A 140 -16.32 7.59 -0.54
N ILE A 141 -14.99 7.53 -0.67
CA ILE A 141 -14.26 7.95 -1.86
C ILE A 141 -14.37 6.88 -2.95
N ASN A 142 -14.15 5.61 -2.57
CA ASN A 142 -14.12 4.46 -3.47
C ASN A 142 -14.93 3.28 -2.89
N ASP A 143 -16.23 3.27 -3.15
CA ASP A 143 -17.18 2.26 -2.65
C ASP A 143 -17.02 0.86 -3.29
N LYS A 144 -16.15 0.74 -4.31
CA LYS A 144 -15.86 -0.50 -5.05
C LYS A 144 -14.52 -1.13 -4.69
N SER A 145 -13.77 -0.57 -3.74
CA SER A 145 -12.54 -1.18 -3.27
C SER A 145 -12.84 -2.45 -2.46
N ALA A 146 -12.79 -3.61 -3.12
CA ALA A 146 -12.99 -4.92 -2.47
C ALA A 146 -12.05 -5.07 -1.26
N TYR A 147 -10.81 -4.61 -1.41
CA TYR A 147 -9.79 -4.67 -0.37
C TYR A 147 -10.21 -3.90 0.91
N VAL A 148 -10.61 -2.64 0.78
CA VAL A 148 -10.99 -1.82 1.96
C VAL A 148 -12.26 -2.34 2.62
N LEU A 149 -13.24 -2.79 1.82
CA LEU A 149 -14.45 -3.44 2.31
C LEU A 149 -14.12 -4.71 3.12
N PHE A 150 -13.15 -5.49 2.65
CA PHE A 150 -12.65 -6.66 3.37
C PHE A 150 -11.92 -6.29 4.65
N MET A 151 -10.99 -5.31 4.62
CA MET A 151 -10.28 -4.85 5.83
C MET A 151 -11.26 -4.39 6.92
N LYS A 152 -12.28 -3.62 6.53
CA LYS A 152 -13.35 -3.23 7.44
C LYS A 152 -14.13 -4.42 7.99
N SER A 153 -14.41 -5.43 7.15
CA SER A 153 -15.12 -6.64 7.59
C SER A 153 -14.31 -7.44 8.63
N LYS A 154 -12.98 -7.52 8.45
CA LYS A 154 -12.07 -8.16 9.42
C LYS A 154 -12.10 -7.42 10.76
N LEU A 155 -11.94 -6.11 10.73
CA LEU A 155 -11.98 -5.30 11.94
C LEU A 155 -13.32 -5.46 12.68
N LEU A 156 -14.44 -5.47 11.95
CA LEU A 156 -15.76 -5.73 12.53
C LEU A 156 -15.89 -7.14 13.14
N PHE A 157 -15.26 -8.15 12.52
CA PHE A 157 -15.19 -9.49 13.07
C PHE A 157 -14.41 -9.52 14.39
N ASP A 158 -13.25 -8.86 14.44
CA ASP A 158 -12.40 -8.80 15.64
C ASP A 158 -13.10 -8.05 16.79
N LEU A 159 -13.93 -7.06 16.44
CA LEU A 159 -14.80 -6.33 17.37
C LEU A 159 -16.12 -7.10 17.73
N GLU A 160 -16.22 -8.36 17.34
CA GLU A 160 -17.40 -9.24 17.55
C GLU A 160 -18.70 -8.73 16.91
N LYS A 161 -18.64 -7.75 16.02
CA LYS A 161 -19.77 -7.21 15.25
C LYS A 161 -20.09 -8.08 14.02
N TYR A 162 -20.34 -9.37 14.25
CA TYR A 162 -20.44 -10.39 13.20
C TYR A 162 -21.50 -10.11 12.14
N LYS A 163 -22.65 -9.52 12.51
CA LYS A 163 -23.68 -9.17 11.53
C LYS A 163 -23.22 -8.10 10.54
N GLU A 164 -22.53 -7.09 11.05
CA GLU A 164 -21.98 -6.01 10.23
C GLU A 164 -20.79 -6.52 9.37
N SER A 165 -19.92 -7.36 9.95
CA SER A 165 -18.85 -8.04 9.22
C SER A 165 -19.39 -8.79 7.99
N ILE A 166 -20.47 -9.58 8.13
CA ILE A 166 -21.10 -10.28 7.00
C ILE A 166 -21.56 -9.28 5.93
N GLN A 167 -22.18 -8.17 6.31
CA GLN A 167 -22.64 -7.15 5.34
C GLN A 167 -21.47 -6.57 4.53
N PHE A 168 -20.32 -6.33 5.16
CA PHE A 168 -19.14 -5.83 4.48
C PHE A 168 -18.43 -6.91 3.66
N CYS A 169 -18.43 -8.17 4.10
CA CYS A 169 -18.01 -9.30 3.26
C CYS A 169 -18.88 -9.41 2.00
N ASP A 170 -20.20 -9.26 2.12
CA ASP A 170 -21.10 -9.30 0.96
C ASP A 170 -20.81 -8.19 -0.06
N LYS A 171 -20.50 -6.98 0.43
CA LYS A 171 -20.07 -5.87 -0.44
C LYS A 171 -18.72 -6.17 -1.09
N ALA A 172 -17.74 -6.69 -0.34
CA ALA A 172 -16.44 -7.07 -0.86
C ALA A 172 -16.54 -8.16 -1.94
N ILE A 173 -17.33 -9.21 -1.70
CA ILE A 173 -17.61 -10.28 -2.67
C ILE A 173 -18.24 -9.72 -3.95
N LYS A 174 -19.16 -8.75 -3.83
CA LYS A 174 -19.78 -8.11 -5.00
C LYS A 174 -18.77 -7.29 -5.81
N ALA A 175 -17.80 -6.69 -5.15
CA ALA A 175 -16.75 -5.89 -5.79
C ALA A 175 -15.62 -6.75 -6.38
N GLY A 176 -15.25 -7.87 -5.70
CA GLY A 176 -14.22 -8.82 -6.12
C GLY A 176 -14.56 -10.24 -5.65
N PRO A 177 -15.29 -11.05 -6.46
CA PRO A 177 -15.87 -12.32 -6.01
C PRO A 177 -14.86 -13.47 -5.86
N GLU A 178 -13.61 -13.28 -6.30
CA GLU A 178 -12.59 -14.35 -6.38
C GLU A 178 -11.59 -14.33 -5.21
N ASP A 179 -11.84 -13.52 -4.17
CA ASP A 179 -11.00 -13.48 -2.99
C ASP A 179 -11.44 -14.52 -1.96
N SER A 180 -10.62 -15.56 -1.75
CA SER A 180 -10.87 -16.65 -0.81
C SER A 180 -10.99 -16.17 0.63
N ASP A 181 -10.19 -15.17 1.02
CA ASP A 181 -10.13 -14.66 2.39
C ASP A 181 -11.43 -13.95 2.80
N VAL A 182 -12.09 -13.28 1.86
CA VAL A 182 -13.38 -12.64 2.09
C VAL A 182 -14.46 -13.69 2.40
N TRP A 183 -14.48 -14.78 1.62
CA TRP A 183 -15.41 -15.88 1.84
C TRP A 183 -15.15 -16.59 3.18
N PHE A 184 -13.88 -16.78 3.53
CA PHE A 184 -13.48 -17.36 4.80
C PHE A 184 -13.89 -16.48 6.00
N CYS A 185 -13.68 -15.16 5.91
CA CYS A 185 -14.12 -14.19 6.91
C CYS A 185 -15.64 -14.22 7.11
N LYS A 186 -16.41 -14.24 6.02
CA LYS A 186 -17.87 -14.37 6.06
C LYS A 186 -18.30 -15.67 6.73
N GLY A 187 -17.68 -16.79 6.37
CA GLY A 187 -17.94 -18.09 6.97
C GLY A 187 -17.71 -18.09 8.48
N ASN A 188 -16.58 -17.51 8.94
CA ASN A 188 -16.28 -17.36 10.35
C ASN A 188 -17.34 -16.52 11.10
N SER A 189 -17.75 -15.40 10.51
CA SER A 189 -18.78 -14.52 11.08
C SER A 189 -20.13 -15.23 11.20
N LEU A 190 -20.53 -16.00 10.18
CA LEU A 190 -21.75 -16.83 10.20
C LEU A 190 -21.67 -17.92 11.27
N LYS A 191 -20.53 -18.59 11.39
CA LYS A 191 -20.30 -19.62 12.42
C LYS A 191 -20.42 -19.06 13.83
N LYS A 192 -19.89 -17.87 14.08
CA LYS A 192 -20.03 -17.18 15.37
C LYS A 192 -21.48 -16.83 15.71
N LEU A 193 -22.33 -16.65 14.70
CA LEU A 193 -23.78 -16.45 14.85
C LEU A 193 -24.60 -17.76 14.93
N GLY A 194 -23.94 -18.92 14.90
CA GLY A 194 -24.60 -20.24 14.93
C GLY A 194 -25.22 -20.69 13.59
N LYS A 195 -24.96 -19.96 12.51
CA LYS A 195 -25.46 -20.24 11.14
C LYS A 195 -24.52 -21.21 10.42
N ASN A 196 -24.40 -22.44 10.96
CA ASN A 196 -23.38 -23.39 10.56
C ASN A 196 -23.53 -23.84 9.08
N GLU A 197 -24.74 -24.03 8.58
CA GLU A 197 -24.98 -24.45 7.20
C GLU A 197 -24.54 -23.37 6.19
N GLU A 198 -24.91 -22.11 6.46
CA GLU A 198 -24.47 -20.96 5.65
C GLU A 198 -22.94 -20.76 5.71
N ALA A 199 -22.34 -20.99 6.87
CA ALA A 199 -20.88 -20.90 7.05
C ALA A 199 -20.14 -21.95 6.21
N GLU A 200 -20.65 -23.20 6.18
CA GLU A 200 -20.03 -24.28 5.40
C GLU A 200 -20.02 -23.98 3.91
N ILE A 201 -21.09 -23.40 3.38
CA ILE A 201 -21.14 -22.94 1.97
C ILE A 201 -20.00 -21.93 1.69
N CYS A 202 -19.78 -20.99 2.62
CA CYS A 202 -18.72 -20.01 2.46
C CYS A 202 -17.32 -20.63 2.51
N PHE A 203 -17.08 -21.61 3.40
CA PHE A 203 -15.80 -22.32 3.50
C PHE A 203 -15.52 -23.18 2.26
N VAL A 204 -16.55 -23.86 1.72
CA VAL A 204 -16.42 -24.60 0.46
C VAL A 204 -16.01 -23.66 -0.66
N ARG A 205 -16.66 -22.48 -0.76
CA ARG A 205 -16.34 -21.49 -1.80
C ARG A 205 -14.93 -20.94 -1.65
N ALA A 206 -14.50 -20.59 -0.43
CA ALA A 206 -13.12 -20.16 -0.16
C ALA A 206 -12.11 -21.20 -0.65
N LYS A 207 -12.31 -22.48 -0.33
CA LYS A 207 -11.43 -23.58 -0.75
C LYS A 207 -11.40 -23.83 -2.26
N GLU A 208 -12.49 -23.53 -2.99
CA GLU A 208 -12.52 -23.61 -4.44
C GLU A 208 -11.66 -22.53 -5.10
N LEU A 209 -11.58 -21.35 -4.45
CA LEU A 209 -10.82 -20.18 -4.95
C LEU A 209 -9.32 -20.26 -4.64
N GLU A 210 -8.88 -21.11 -3.70
CA GLU A 210 -7.47 -21.36 -3.38
C GLU A 210 -6.77 -22.29 -4.39
N LYS A 211 -7.46 -22.83 -5.38
CA LYS A 211 -6.93 -23.74 -6.42
C LYS A 211 -6.57 -22.99 -7.69
#